data_b8136de3abdfa69bd0247394b6a0240a
#
_entry.id   b8136de3abdfa69bd0247394b6a0240a
#
_cell.length_a   1.000
_cell.length_b   1.000
_cell.length_c   1.000
_cell.angle_alpha   90.00
_cell.angle_beta   90.00
_cell.angle_gamma   90.00
#
_symmetry.space_group_name_H-M   'P 1'
#
loop_
_entity.id
_entity.type
_entity.pdbx_description
1 polymer ?
#
loop_
_entity_poly.entity_id
_entity_poly.type
_entity_poly.pdbx_seq_one_letter_code
_entity_poly.pdbx_strand_id
1 'polypeptide(L)'
;MSQSGYLTSRETEIIRILRVLGEAADGFVVVGGYAVNALGQHRFSIDCELATNRDNTPILDSTLLGEGYELRRNEVRPPLGVTIREYRKTVGGEPVSIELFVDTVVSTRTRGTWTYGFIQENSVEAIIMGATDSTPSRVAHRNLLVAMKLHAGRTEDFGDVVMLSEKVDWKTVARYAACGSKEQLVGQIESGIGEMSSPKFASDLKSTFAMRSDPTFLIKRAILSLSGLRTLLAREKFKDSL
;
A
#
# COMPACT_ATOMS: atom_id res chain seq x y z
N MET A 1 -5.65 27.82 -6.92
CA MET A 1 -5.29 26.60 -7.70
C MET A 1 -6.50 25.68 -7.74
N SER A 2 -6.73 24.95 -8.84
CA SER A 2 -7.80 23.93 -8.91
C SER A 2 -7.42 22.71 -8.05
N GLN A 3 -8.40 21.95 -7.58
CA GLN A 3 -8.20 20.72 -6.80
C GLN A 3 -7.26 19.72 -7.52
N SER A 4 -7.32 19.66 -8.83
CA SER A 4 -6.40 18.87 -9.68
C SER A 4 -4.93 19.35 -9.59
N GLY A 5 -4.68 20.65 -9.47
CA GLY A 5 -3.32 21.19 -9.37
C GLY A 5 -2.61 20.80 -8.08
N TYR A 6 -3.36 20.68 -6.96
CA TYR A 6 -2.80 20.25 -5.68
C TYR A 6 -2.36 18.79 -5.68
N LEU A 7 -3.20 17.91 -6.23
CA LEU A 7 -2.90 16.48 -6.31
C LEU A 7 -1.63 16.24 -7.13
N THR A 8 -1.50 16.93 -8.27
CA THR A 8 -0.31 16.83 -9.12
C THR A 8 0.95 17.34 -8.41
N SER A 9 0.90 18.50 -7.73
CA SER A 9 2.07 19.04 -7.01
C SER A 9 2.54 18.13 -5.88
N ARG A 10 1.60 17.54 -5.13
CA ARG A 10 1.89 16.55 -4.08
C ARG A 10 2.57 15.32 -4.65
N GLU A 11 2.02 14.76 -5.70
CA GLU A 11 2.55 13.56 -6.35
C GLU A 11 3.93 13.81 -6.95
N THR A 12 4.13 14.95 -7.62
CA THR A 12 5.44 15.35 -8.15
C THR A 12 6.50 15.39 -7.04
N GLU A 13 6.15 15.94 -5.86
CA GLU A 13 7.08 15.95 -4.72
C GLU A 13 7.35 14.54 -4.20
N ILE A 14 6.35 13.66 -4.14
CA ILE A 14 6.57 12.27 -3.71
C ILE A 14 7.46 11.52 -4.70
N ILE A 15 7.26 11.67 -6.00
CA ILE A 15 8.13 11.07 -7.02
C ILE A 15 9.56 11.61 -6.90
N ARG A 16 9.71 12.92 -6.68
CA ARG A 16 11.01 13.56 -6.47
C ARG A 16 11.72 12.99 -5.24
N ILE A 17 11.04 12.94 -4.09
CA ILE A 17 11.67 12.47 -2.85
C ILE A 17 12.00 10.97 -2.90
N LEU A 18 11.18 10.16 -3.55
CA LEU A 18 11.50 8.73 -3.76
C LEU A 18 12.79 8.55 -4.58
N ARG A 19 13.03 9.40 -5.58
CA ARG A 19 14.27 9.41 -6.36
C ARG A 19 15.47 9.77 -5.46
N VAL A 20 15.36 10.84 -4.67
CA VAL A 20 16.42 11.27 -3.74
C VAL A 20 16.74 10.19 -2.70
N LEU A 21 15.70 9.55 -2.12
CA LEU A 21 15.87 8.45 -1.18
C LEU A 21 16.55 7.25 -1.83
N GLY A 22 16.18 6.91 -3.08
CA GLY A 22 16.78 5.81 -3.83
C GLY A 22 18.25 6.05 -4.20
N GLU A 23 18.65 7.32 -4.40
CA GLU A 23 20.06 7.70 -4.60
C GLU A 23 20.87 7.65 -3.30
N ALA A 24 20.23 7.89 -2.16
CA ALA A 24 20.87 7.91 -0.85
C ALA A 24 21.01 6.51 -0.22
N ALA A 25 20.06 5.60 -0.45
CA ALA A 25 20.01 4.27 0.16
C ALA A 25 19.13 3.27 -0.60
N ASP A 26 19.60 2.02 -0.70
CA ASP A 26 18.82 0.88 -1.22
C ASP A 26 17.90 0.23 -0.16
N GLY A 27 17.81 0.83 1.02
CA GLY A 27 17.29 0.20 2.23
C GLY A 27 15.81 0.41 2.49
N PHE A 28 14.96 0.54 1.47
CA PHE A 28 13.51 0.60 1.64
C PHE A 28 12.74 -0.10 0.52
N VAL A 29 11.49 -0.43 0.80
CA VAL A 29 10.53 -0.97 -0.17
C VAL A 29 9.25 -0.12 -0.09
N VAL A 30 8.81 0.41 -1.22
CA VAL A 30 7.54 1.14 -1.29
C VAL A 30 6.38 0.15 -1.16
N VAL A 31 5.46 0.47 -0.27
CA VAL A 31 4.20 -0.27 -0.06
C VAL A 31 3.01 0.67 -0.32
N GLY A 32 1.78 0.25 -0.03
CA GLY A 32 0.61 1.12 -0.12
C GLY A 32 0.25 1.62 -1.52
N GLY A 33 -0.23 2.86 -1.59
CA GLY A 33 -0.82 3.44 -2.81
C GLY A 33 0.17 3.60 -3.97
N TYR A 34 1.40 4.02 -3.69
CA TYR A 34 2.43 4.20 -4.73
C TYR A 34 2.96 2.88 -5.29
N ALA A 35 2.98 1.80 -4.50
CA ALA A 35 3.25 0.47 -5.02
C ALA A 35 2.12 -0.04 -5.94
N VAL A 36 0.86 0.33 -5.65
CA VAL A 36 -0.28 0.07 -6.55
C VAL A 36 -0.09 0.79 -7.88
N ASN A 37 0.33 2.07 -7.86
CA ASN A 37 0.59 2.85 -9.07
C ASN A 37 1.68 2.22 -9.95
N ALA A 38 2.69 1.61 -9.35
CA ALA A 38 3.76 0.93 -10.09
C ALA A 38 3.31 -0.39 -10.75
N LEU A 39 2.37 -1.11 -10.13
CA LEU A 39 1.98 -2.47 -10.55
C LEU A 39 0.60 -2.56 -11.21
N GLY A 40 -0.21 -1.53 -11.09
CA GLY A 40 -1.59 -1.48 -11.56
C GLY A 40 -1.86 -0.29 -12.46
N GLN A 41 -2.93 0.41 -12.16
CA GLN A 41 -3.32 1.65 -12.81
C GLN A 41 -3.10 2.83 -11.86
N HIS A 42 -2.61 3.93 -12.40
CA HIS A 42 -2.36 5.16 -11.64
C HIS A 42 -3.64 5.68 -10.96
N ARG A 43 -3.49 6.06 -9.70
CA ARG A 43 -4.41 6.90 -8.94
C ARG A 43 -3.62 7.80 -8.00
N PHE A 44 -4.18 8.92 -7.63
CA PHE A 44 -3.58 9.78 -6.62
C PHE A 44 -3.60 9.11 -5.24
N SER A 45 -2.47 9.19 -4.52
CA SER A 45 -2.36 8.81 -3.12
C SER A 45 -1.91 10.01 -2.29
N ILE A 46 -2.41 10.11 -1.05
CA ILE A 46 -2.10 11.22 -0.16
C ILE A 46 -0.75 11.01 0.50
N ASP A 47 -0.45 9.77 0.87
CA ASP A 47 0.71 9.36 1.66
C ASP A 47 1.59 8.43 0.84
N CYS A 48 2.90 8.46 1.09
CA CYS A 48 3.84 7.47 0.60
C CYS A 48 4.34 6.62 1.78
N GLU A 49 4.10 5.32 1.69
CA GLU A 49 4.39 4.34 2.74
C GLU A 49 5.63 3.53 2.35
N LEU A 50 6.64 3.53 3.22
CA LEU A 50 7.93 2.85 3.01
C LEU A 50 8.18 1.85 4.14
N ALA A 51 8.43 0.59 3.79
CA ALA A 51 8.96 -0.39 4.72
C ALA A 51 10.49 -0.30 4.72
N THR A 52 11.12 -0.30 5.90
CA THR A 52 12.57 -0.25 6.08
C THR A 52 12.98 -0.99 7.36
N ASN A 53 14.27 -1.08 7.65
CA ASN A 53 14.81 -1.61 8.89
C ASN A 53 15.52 -0.52 9.72
N ARG A 54 15.90 -0.87 10.95
CA ARG A 54 16.61 0.06 11.87
C ARG A 54 17.93 0.55 11.31
N ASP A 55 18.65 -0.30 10.57
CA ASP A 55 19.99 0.02 10.09
C ASP A 55 19.94 1.09 9.00
N ASN A 56 18.89 1.10 8.18
CA ASN A 56 18.68 2.08 7.11
C ASN A 56 17.93 3.34 7.58
N THR A 57 17.22 3.28 8.71
CA THR A 57 16.44 4.41 9.22
C THR A 57 17.25 5.69 9.36
N PRO A 58 18.50 5.71 9.92
CA PRO A 58 19.25 6.95 10.09
C PRO A 58 19.56 7.69 8.76
N ILE A 59 19.85 6.96 7.68
CA ILE A 59 20.13 7.60 6.40
C ILE A 59 18.84 8.15 5.77
N LEU A 60 17.73 7.42 5.86
CA LEU A 60 16.43 7.89 5.39
C LEU A 60 15.97 9.13 6.16
N ASP A 61 16.13 9.11 7.51
CA ASP A 61 15.82 10.24 8.37
C ASP A 61 16.62 11.50 7.97
N SER A 62 17.95 11.38 7.88
CA SER A 62 18.81 12.50 7.54
C SER A 62 18.50 13.06 6.15
N THR A 63 18.18 12.20 5.18
CA THR A 63 17.80 12.61 3.84
C THR A 63 16.47 13.36 3.85
N LEU A 64 15.43 12.83 4.52
CA LEU A 64 14.12 13.50 4.60
C LEU A 64 14.22 14.85 5.29
N LEU A 65 14.95 14.94 6.41
CA LEU A 65 15.18 16.19 7.14
C LEU A 65 15.95 17.20 6.28
N GLY A 66 16.99 16.75 5.56
CA GLY A 66 17.78 17.58 4.63
C GLY A 66 16.94 18.11 3.46
N GLU A 67 15.91 17.40 3.04
CA GLU A 67 14.98 17.79 1.99
C GLU A 67 13.80 18.64 2.50
N GLY A 68 13.85 19.07 3.77
CA GLY A 68 12.89 19.99 4.39
C GLY A 68 11.60 19.32 4.87
N TYR A 69 11.61 18.00 5.07
CA TYR A 69 10.55 17.32 5.79
C TYR A 69 10.76 17.44 7.29
N GLU A 70 9.68 17.50 8.06
CA GLU A 70 9.69 17.54 9.51
C GLU A 70 9.13 16.24 10.07
N LEU A 71 9.81 15.65 11.08
CA LEU A 71 9.30 14.51 11.80
C LEU A 71 8.09 14.91 12.65
N ARG A 72 6.91 14.43 12.30
CA ARG A 72 5.64 14.73 12.99
C ARG A 72 5.21 13.64 13.95
N ARG A 73 5.59 12.40 13.69
CA ARG A 73 5.27 11.26 14.54
C ARG A 73 6.45 10.29 14.60
N ASN A 74 6.77 9.85 15.80
CA ASN A 74 7.68 8.73 16.06
C ASN A 74 7.00 7.87 17.13
N GLU A 75 6.26 6.86 16.69
CA GLU A 75 5.38 6.08 17.55
C GLU A 75 5.82 4.62 17.54
N VAL A 76 5.98 4.06 18.74
CA VAL A 76 6.10 2.61 18.92
C VAL A 76 4.73 2.08 19.34
N ARG A 77 4.13 1.18 18.55
CA ARG A 77 2.80 0.61 18.83
C ARG A 77 2.88 -0.70 19.59
N PRO A 78 2.61 -0.71 20.91
CA PRO A 78 2.45 -1.94 21.66
C PRO A 78 1.17 -2.69 21.23
N PRO A 79 1.08 -4.03 21.37
CA PRO A 79 2.14 -4.94 21.85
C PRO A 79 3.10 -5.38 20.73
N LEU A 80 2.89 -4.96 19.49
CA LEU A 80 3.61 -5.46 18.31
C LEU A 80 5.00 -4.84 18.12
N GLY A 81 5.39 -3.85 18.95
CA GLY A 81 6.70 -3.20 18.87
C GLY A 81 6.99 -2.49 17.54
N VAL A 82 5.97 -2.24 16.74
CA VAL A 82 6.12 -1.60 15.42
C VAL A 82 6.44 -0.13 15.62
N THR A 83 7.51 0.34 14.99
CA THR A 83 7.87 1.76 14.96
C THR A 83 7.38 2.38 13.65
N ILE A 84 6.60 3.45 13.78
CA ILE A 84 6.13 4.25 12.65
C ILE A 84 6.69 5.67 12.80
N ARG A 85 7.36 6.16 11.76
CA ARG A 85 7.86 7.53 11.68
C ARG A 85 7.16 8.24 10.53
N GLU A 86 6.50 9.34 10.83
CA GLU A 86 5.81 10.15 9.82
C GLU A 86 6.54 11.47 9.63
N TYR A 87 6.88 11.75 8.39
CA TYR A 87 7.52 12.99 7.97
C TYR A 87 6.55 13.77 7.11
N ARG A 88 6.50 15.10 7.31
CA ARG A 88 5.63 15.99 6.53
C ARG A 88 6.40 17.19 6.01
N LYS A 89 6.03 17.61 4.81
CA LYS A 89 6.47 18.83 4.16
C LYS A 89 5.27 19.51 3.52
N THR A 90 5.20 20.83 3.57
CA THR A 90 4.15 21.59 2.87
C THR A 90 4.63 21.96 1.46
N VAL A 91 3.86 21.56 0.44
CA VAL A 91 4.14 21.87 -0.97
C VAL A 91 2.89 22.48 -1.60
N GLY A 92 3.01 23.70 -2.10
CA GLY A 92 1.87 24.41 -2.68
C GLY A 92 0.72 24.69 -1.71
N GLY A 93 1.00 24.72 -0.40
CA GLY A 93 0.01 24.91 0.67
C GLY A 93 -0.59 23.60 1.22
N GLU A 94 -0.25 22.45 0.66
CA GLU A 94 -0.78 21.15 1.06
C GLU A 94 0.28 20.24 1.70
N PRO A 95 -0.07 19.41 2.68
CA PRO A 95 0.87 18.48 3.29
C PRO A 95 1.20 17.32 2.35
N VAL A 96 2.49 16.97 2.29
CA VAL A 96 3.03 15.76 1.69
C VAL A 96 3.57 14.89 2.81
N SER A 97 3.11 13.65 2.93
CA SER A 97 3.47 12.74 4.01
C SER A 97 4.27 11.54 3.49
N ILE A 98 5.37 11.23 4.21
CA ILE A 98 6.13 9.99 4.05
C ILE A 98 6.05 9.22 5.37
N GLU A 99 5.59 7.98 5.33
CA GLU A 99 5.56 7.10 6.50
C GLU A 99 6.61 6.01 6.38
N LEU A 100 7.50 5.91 7.37
CA LEU A 100 8.47 4.81 7.49
C LEU A 100 7.93 3.78 8.50
N PHE A 101 7.71 2.56 8.03
CA PHE A 101 7.45 1.39 8.87
C PHE A 101 8.78 0.69 9.14
N VAL A 102 9.30 0.82 10.36
CA VAL A 102 10.61 0.29 10.73
C VAL A 102 10.49 -1.15 11.22
N ASP A 103 11.25 -2.05 10.63
CA ASP A 103 11.32 -3.49 10.86
C ASP A 103 10.06 -4.29 10.50
N THR A 104 8.86 -3.72 10.62
CA THR A 104 7.61 -4.44 10.43
C THR A 104 6.48 -3.53 9.97
N VAL A 105 5.73 -3.96 8.96
CA VAL A 105 4.43 -3.38 8.58
C VAL A 105 3.32 -4.14 9.29
N VAL A 106 2.35 -3.43 9.86
CA VAL A 106 1.24 -4.01 10.61
C VAL A 106 -0.11 -3.45 10.17
N SER A 107 -1.09 -4.34 10.02
CA SER A 107 -2.50 -3.94 9.94
C SER A 107 -3.10 -3.86 11.36
N THR A 108 -3.58 -2.70 11.74
CA THR A 108 -4.25 -2.51 13.04
C THR A 108 -5.62 -3.18 13.11
N ARG A 109 -6.26 -3.45 11.98
CA ARG A 109 -7.59 -4.06 11.91
C ARG A 109 -7.58 -5.56 12.15
N THR A 110 -6.59 -6.25 11.61
CA THR A 110 -6.55 -7.72 11.59
C THR A 110 -5.31 -8.28 12.29
N ARG A 111 -4.42 -7.41 12.77
CA ARG A 111 -3.11 -7.74 13.34
C ARG A 111 -2.19 -8.50 12.38
N GLY A 112 -2.45 -8.45 11.07
CA GLY A 112 -1.54 -9.00 10.05
C GLY A 112 -0.20 -8.27 10.10
N THR A 113 0.91 -9.01 10.09
CA THR A 113 2.27 -8.47 10.22
C THR A 113 3.19 -9.04 9.15
N TRP A 114 4.06 -8.18 8.61
CA TRP A 114 5.10 -8.55 7.66
C TRP A 114 6.40 -7.88 8.05
N THR A 115 7.45 -8.67 8.32
CA THR A 115 8.78 -8.12 8.59
C THR A 115 9.37 -7.47 7.35
N TYR A 116 10.26 -6.49 7.55
CA TYR A 116 10.96 -5.84 6.44
C TYR A 116 11.71 -6.87 5.56
N GLY A 117 12.42 -7.83 6.16
CA GLY A 117 13.11 -8.88 5.41
C GLY A 117 12.18 -9.67 4.49
N PHE A 118 10.99 -10.06 5.00
CA PHE A 118 9.97 -10.73 4.19
C PHE A 118 9.45 -9.84 3.05
N ILE A 119 9.22 -8.54 3.32
CA ILE A 119 8.78 -7.58 2.30
C ILE A 119 9.88 -7.40 1.24
N GLN A 120 11.13 -7.29 1.64
CA GLN A 120 12.28 -7.13 0.75
C GLN A 120 12.47 -8.35 -0.16
N GLU A 121 12.39 -9.57 0.37
CA GLU A 121 12.44 -10.81 -0.39
C GLU A 121 11.29 -10.96 -1.39
N ASN A 122 10.12 -10.37 -1.05
CA ASN A 122 8.92 -10.39 -1.88
C ASN A 122 8.64 -9.02 -2.50
N SER A 123 9.69 -8.38 -3.02
CA SER A 123 9.64 -7.10 -3.72
C SER A 123 10.18 -7.23 -5.13
N VAL A 124 9.88 -6.24 -5.97
CA VAL A 124 10.34 -6.15 -7.36
C VAL A 124 10.75 -4.72 -7.68
N GLU A 125 11.69 -4.56 -8.61
CA GLU A 125 11.95 -3.26 -9.23
C GLU A 125 10.81 -2.90 -10.18
N ALA A 126 10.27 -1.69 -10.04
CA ALA A 126 9.22 -1.18 -10.90
C ALA A 126 9.33 0.34 -11.05
N ILE A 127 8.65 0.88 -12.05
CA ILE A 127 8.57 2.32 -12.27
C ILE A 127 7.29 2.83 -11.60
N ILE A 128 7.43 3.69 -10.61
CA ILE A 128 6.29 4.39 -10.02
C ILE A 128 5.95 5.56 -10.94
N MET A 129 4.75 5.50 -11.53
CA MET A 129 4.23 6.52 -12.43
C MET A 129 3.44 7.55 -11.64
N GLY A 130 3.74 8.82 -11.80
CA GLY A 130 2.89 9.94 -11.41
C GLY A 130 2.24 10.58 -12.66
N ALA A 131 1.46 11.64 -12.45
CA ALA A 131 0.77 12.33 -13.54
C ALA A 131 1.73 13.01 -14.52
N THR A 132 2.89 13.48 -14.06
CA THR A 132 3.85 14.28 -14.87
C THR A 132 5.27 13.75 -14.82
N ASP A 133 5.60 12.84 -13.91
CA ASP A 133 6.96 12.35 -13.68
C ASP A 133 6.92 10.87 -13.26
N SER A 134 8.09 10.21 -13.20
CA SER A 134 8.22 8.82 -12.78
C SER A 134 9.58 8.58 -12.13
N THR A 135 9.66 7.50 -11.33
CA THR A 135 10.93 7.07 -10.73
C THR A 135 10.98 5.55 -10.61
N PRO A 136 12.13 4.92 -10.88
CA PRO A 136 12.33 3.53 -10.53
C PRO A 136 12.37 3.39 -9.00
N SER A 137 11.78 2.33 -8.47
CA SER A 137 11.84 2.03 -7.05
C SER A 137 11.57 0.56 -6.80
N ARG A 138 12.07 0.06 -5.67
CA ARG A 138 11.70 -1.26 -5.19
C ARG A 138 10.32 -1.18 -4.54
N VAL A 139 9.37 -1.99 -5.03
CA VAL A 139 8.00 -2.02 -4.54
C VAL A 139 7.61 -3.42 -4.06
N ALA A 140 6.70 -3.53 -3.09
CA ALA A 140 6.17 -4.83 -2.68
C ALA A 140 5.56 -5.57 -3.88
N HIS A 141 5.89 -6.87 -4.04
CA HIS A 141 5.36 -7.69 -5.12
C HIS A 141 3.81 -7.73 -5.08
N ARG A 142 3.18 -7.81 -6.24
CA ARG A 142 1.71 -7.76 -6.41
C ARG A 142 0.93 -8.64 -5.43
N ASN A 143 1.34 -9.90 -5.24
CA ASN A 143 0.64 -10.83 -4.36
C ASN A 143 0.74 -10.40 -2.89
N LEU A 144 1.88 -9.87 -2.46
CA LEU A 144 2.07 -9.35 -1.11
C LEU A 144 1.26 -8.06 -0.92
N LEU A 145 1.28 -7.18 -1.90
CA LEU A 145 0.52 -5.93 -1.85
C LEU A 145 -0.99 -6.20 -1.73
N VAL A 146 -1.52 -7.16 -2.50
CA VAL A 146 -2.92 -7.60 -2.37
C VAL A 146 -3.19 -8.14 -0.97
N ALA A 147 -2.32 -9.00 -0.42
CA ALA A 147 -2.48 -9.49 0.96
C ALA A 147 -2.53 -8.33 1.98
N MET A 148 -1.61 -7.37 1.89
CA MET A 148 -1.60 -6.18 2.76
C MET A 148 -2.89 -5.35 2.62
N LYS A 149 -3.37 -5.13 1.39
CA LYS A 149 -4.61 -4.39 1.11
C LYS A 149 -5.85 -5.09 1.67
N LEU A 150 -5.91 -6.42 1.61
CA LEU A 150 -6.99 -7.19 2.24
C LEU A 150 -6.99 -7.04 3.76
N HIS A 151 -5.84 -6.95 4.40
CA HIS A 151 -5.72 -6.69 5.84
C HIS A 151 -6.00 -5.24 6.22
N ALA A 152 -5.72 -4.27 5.36
CA ALA A 152 -6.06 -2.86 5.57
C ALA A 152 -7.58 -2.63 5.43
N GLY A 153 -8.22 -3.17 4.38
CA GLY A 153 -9.67 -3.35 4.21
C GLY A 153 -10.50 -2.08 4.25
N ARG A 154 -9.96 -0.96 3.79
CA ARG A 154 -10.72 0.26 3.52
C ARG A 154 -11.36 0.15 2.12
N THR A 155 -12.33 0.98 1.81
CA THR A 155 -12.97 1.03 0.49
C THR A 155 -11.95 1.21 -0.63
N GLU A 156 -10.97 2.10 -0.45
CA GLU A 156 -9.90 2.35 -1.41
C GLU A 156 -9.01 1.11 -1.60
N ASP A 157 -8.75 0.35 -0.53
CA ASP A 157 -7.94 -0.86 -0.59
C ASP A 157 -8.62 -1.96 -1.42
N PHE A 158 -9.95 -2.08 -1.35
CA PHE A 158 -10.69 -2.98 -2.24
C PHE A 158 -10.68 -2.51 -3.68
N GLY A 159 -10.67 -1.19 -3.92
CA GLY A 159 -10.43 -0.62 -5.25
C GLY A 159 -9.07 -1.03 -5.82
N ASP A 160 -8.02 -0.91 -4.99
CA ASP A 160 -6.66 -1.34 -5.33
C ASP A 160 -6.62 -2.85 -5.65
N VAL A 161 -7.30 -3.68 -4.83
CA VAL A 161 -7.40 -5.14 -5.08
C VAL A 161 -8.06 -5.44 -6.42
N VAL A 162 -9.14 -4.74 -6.79
CA VAL A 162 -9.77 -4.90 -8.11
C VAL A 162 -8.77 -4.64 -9.22
N MET A 163 -8.00 -3.54 -9.14
CA MET A 163 -7.04 -3.13 -10.18
C MET A 163 -5.83 -4.06 -10.26
N LEU A 164 -5.41 -4.66 -9.15
CA LEU A 164 -4.29 -5.60 -9.09
C LEU A 164 -4.68 -7.03 -9.47
N SER A 165 -5.95 -7.41 -9.37
CA SER A 165 -6.44 -8.81 -9.38
C SER A 165 -6.13 -9.61 -10.64
N GLU A 166 -5.83 -8.97 -11.77
CA GLU A 166 -5.65 -9.65 -13.05
C GLU A 166 -4.46 -10.61 -13.10
N LYS A 167 -3.35 -10.22 -12.46
CA LYS A 167 -2.08 -10.96 -12.50
C LYS A 167 -1.68 -11.49 -11.11
N VAL A 168 -2.66 -11.97 -10.35
CA VAL A 168 -2.49 -12.42 -8.97
C VAL A 168 -2.51 -13.94 -8.89
N ASP A 169 -1.50 -14.51 -8.21
CA ASP A 169 -1.57 -15.89 -7.73
C ASP A 169 -2.25 -15.93 -6.36
N TRP A 170 -3.52 -16.29 -6.36
CA TRP A 170 -4.36 -16.31 -5.16
C TRP A 170 -3.93 -17.34 -4.11
N LYS A 171 -3.21 -18.40 -4.49
CA LYS A 171 -2.61 -19.35 -3.53
C LYS A 171 -1.46 -18.67 -2.77
N THR A 172 -0.64 -17.91 -3.46
CA THR A 172 0.42 -17.12 -2.85
C THR A 172 -0.15 -15.99 -1.99
N VAL A 173 -1.22 -15.32 -2.45
CA VAL A 173 -1.94 -14.33 -1.61
C VAL A 173 -2.45 -14.97 -0.32
N ALA A 174 -3.07 -16.16 -0.38
CA ALA A 174 -3.54 -16.84 0.82
C ALA A 174 -2.41 -17.09 1.83
N ARG A 175 -1.24 -17.57 1.35
CA ARG A 175 -0.05 -17.77 2.22
C ARG A 175 0.47 -16.49 2.83
N TYR A 176 0.50 -15.39 2.07
CA TYR A 176 0.99 -14.09 2.54
C TYR A 176 0.01 -13.39 3.49
N ALA A 177 -1.28 -13.66 3.31
CA ALA A 177 -2.36 -13.16 4.16
C ALA A 177 -2.62 -14.05 5.40
N ALA A 178 -1.99 -15.23 5.50
CA ALA A 178 -2.18 -16.14 6.64
C ALA A 178 -1.39 -15.67 7.89
N CYS A 179 -1.62 -14.44 8.32
CA CYS A 179 -1.05 -13.83 9.51
C CYS A 179 -2.11 -12.99 10.24
N GLY A 180 -1.93 -12.77 11.54
CA GLY A 180 -2.90 -12.05 12.36
C GLY A 180 -4.19 -12.83 12.60
N SER A 181 -5.31 -12.14 12.81
CA SER A 181 -6.61 -12.75 13.10
C SER A 181 -7.31 -13.24 11.83
N LYS A 182 -7.46 -14.55 11.72
CA LYS A 182 -8.18 -15.20 10.62
C LYS A 182 -9.63 -14.75 10.54
N GLU A 183 -10.32 -14.71 11.67
CA GLU A 183 -11.72 -14.32 11.76
C GLU A 183 -11.95 -12.90 11.28
N GLN A 184 -11.08 -11.97 11.73
CA GLN A 184 -11.15 -10.57 11.31
C GLN A 184 -10.86 -10.42 9.82
N LEU A 185 -9.85 -11.11 9.28
CA LEU A 185 -9.53 -11.06 7.86
C LEU A 185 -10.66 -11.61 7.00
N VAL A 186 -11.21 -12.76 7.36
CA VAL A 186 -12.34 -13.37 6.62
C VAL A 186 -13.56 -12.45 6.66
N GLY A 187 -13.92 -11.92 7.83
CA GLY A 187 -15.04 -10.97 7.97
C GLY A 187 -14.82 -9.69 7.16
N GLN A 188 -13.57 -9.19 7.09
CA GLN A 188 -13.23 -8.03 6.29
C GLN A 188 -13.35 -8.29 4.78
N ILE A 189 -12.91 -9.46 4.32
CA ILE A 189 -13.10 -9.88 2.91
C ILE A 189 -14.59 -10.00 2.57
N GLU A 190 -15.41 -10.57 3.47
CA GLU A 190 -16.86 -10.67 3.28
C GLU A 190 -17.52 -9.29 3.18
N SER A 191 -17.18 -8.39 4.09
CA SER A 191 -17.63 -7.01 4.05
C SER A 191 -17.24 -6.31 2.74
N GLY A 192 -15.99 -6.49 2.30
CA GLY A 192 -15.48 -5.93 1.05
C GLY A 192 -16.21 -6.47 -0.19
N ILE A 193 -16.52 -7.78 -0.22
CA ILE A 193 -17.33 -8.37 -1.31
C ILE A 193 -18.72 -7.72 -1.35
N GLY A 194 -19.36 -7.51 -0.19
CA GLY A 194 -20.63 -6.80 -0.08
C GLY A 194 -20.54 -5.37 -0.62
N GLU A 195 -19.52 -4.63 -0.23
CA GLU A 195 -19.28 -3.25 -0.66
C GLU A 195 -19.03 -3.15 -2.17
N MET A 196 -18.16 -4.01 -2.72
CA MET A 196 -17.87 -4.07 -4.15
C MET A 196 -19.10 -4.41 -5.01
N SER A 197 -20.12 -5.04 -4.43
CA SER A 197 -21.37 -5.36 -5.12
C SER A 197 -22.30 -4.16 -5.27
N SER A 198 -21.98 -3.01 -4.65
CA SER A 198 -22.82 -1.81 -4.69
C SER A 198 -22.57 -0.99 -5.98
N PRO A 199 -23.61 -0.34 -6.54
CA PRO A 199 -23.46 0.59 -7.66
C PRO A 199 -22.52 1.78 -7.34
N LYS A 200 -22.51 2.21 -6.07
CA LYS A 200 -21.65 3.30 -5.61
C LYS A 200 -20.18 2.93 -5.77
N PHE A 201 -19.78 1.72 -5.37
CA PHE A 201 -18.39 1.26 -5.50
C PHE A 201 -17.90 1.31 -6.96
N ALA A 202 -18.72 0.88 -7.91
CA ALA A 202 -18.36 0.93 -9.34
C ALA A 202 -18.15 2.37 -9.83
N SER A 203 -18.99 3.31 -9.38
CA SER A 203 -18.86 4.73 -9.71
C SER A 203 -17.58 5.34 -9.10
N ASP A 204 -17.33 5.05 -7.82
CA ASP A 204 -16.16 5.55 -7.09
C ASP A 204 -14.86 4.99 -7.72
N LEU A 205 -14.83 3.69 -8.02
CA LEU A 205 -13.69 3.04 -8.69
C LEU A 205 -13.37 3.70 -10.03
N LYS A 206 -14.42 3.92 -10.84
CA LYS A 206 -14.29 4.58 -12.15
C LYS A 206 -13.70 5.98 -12.03
N SER A 207 -14.15 6.74 -11.04
CA SER A 207 -13.66 8.10 -10.75
C SER A 207 -12.21 8.08 -10.25
N THR A 208 -11.92 7.24 -9.26
CA THR A 208 -10.59 7.14 -8.60
C THR A 208 -9.49 6.81 -9.60
N PHE A 209 -9.75 5.87 -10.52
CA PHE A 209 -8.79 5.43 -11.53
C PHE A 209 -8.97 6.09 -12.89
N ALA A 210 -9.78 7.14 -13.00
CA ALA A 210 -10.08 7.85 -14.25
C ALA A 210 -10.41 6.89 -15.42
N MET A 211 -11.19 5.84 -15.16
CA MET A 211 -11.48 4.79 -16.13
C MET A 211 -12.46 5.28 -17.20
N ARG A 212 -12.14 5.00 -18.47
CA ARG A 212 -13.03 5.29 -19.60
C ARG A 212 -14.10 4.21 -19.77
N SER A 213 -13.75 2.95 -19.47
CA SER A 213 -14.66 1.79 -19.58
C SER A 213 -15.44 1.54 -18.29
N ASP A 214 -16.51 0.74 -18.39
CA ASP A 214 -17.26 0.23 -17.24
C ASP A 214 -16.41 -0.77 -16.44
N PRO A 215 -16.20 -0.57 -15.13
CA PRO A 215 -15.41 -1.45 -14.29
C PRO A 215 -16.12 -2.74 -13.85
N THR A 216 -17.39 -2.93 -14.20
CA THR A 216 -18.24 -4.05 -13.73
C THR A 216 -17.60 -5.42 -13.94
N PHE A 217 -16.93 -5.64 -15.07
CA PHE A 217 -16.26 -6.91 -15.35
C PHE A 217 -15.09 -7.15 -14.40
N LEU A 218 -14.27 -6.13 -14.14
CA LEU A 218 -13.12 -6.22 -13.22
C LEU A 218 -13.59 -6.49 -11.79
N ILE A 219 -14.64 -5.80 -11.36
CA ILE A 219 -15.25 -5.97 -10.03
C ILE A 219 -15.77 -7.40 -9.86
N LYS A 220 -16.56 -7.90 -10.82
CA LYS A 220 -17.09 -9.29 -10.76
C LYS A 220 -15.98 -10.31 -10.70
N ARG A 221 -14.90 -10.14 -11.47
CA ARG A 221 -13.73 -11.02 -11.44
C ARG A 221 -13.06 -11.00 -10.06
N ALA A 222 -12.85 -9.81 -9.47
CA ALA A 222 -12.26 -9.67 -8.13
C ALA A 222 -13.14 -10.34 -7.06
N ILE A 223 -14.46 -10.17 -7.08
CA ILE A 223 -15.42 -10.80 -6.18
C ILE A 223 -15.31 -12.33 -6.26
N LEU A 224 -15.28 -12.91 -7.46
CA LEU A 224 -15.11 -14.36 -7.65
C LEU A 224 -13.78 -14.84 -7.07
N SER A 225 -12.71 -14.12 -7.32
CA SER A 225 -11.38 -14.44 -6.79
C SER A 225 -11.34 -14.38 -5.26
N LEU A 226 -11.92 -13.36 -4.64
CA LEU A 226 -11.99 -13.21 -3.19
C LEU A 226 -12.87 -14.28 -2.54
N SER A 227 -13.95 -14.68 -3.20
CA SER A 227 -14.78 -15.80 -2.76
C SER A 227 -13.98 -17.13 -2.74
N GLY A 228 -13.16 -17.36 -3.76
CA GLY A 228 -12.22 -18.48 -3.80
C GLY A 228 -11.11 -18.39 -2.75
N LEU A 229 -10.59 -17.18 -2.50
CA LEU A 229 -9.55 -16.94 -1.50
C LEU A 229 -10.00 -17.36 -0.09
N ARG A 230 -11.26 -17.14 0.29
CA ARG A 230 -11.81 -17.59 1.59
C ARG A 230 -11.62 -19.10 1.79
N THR A 231 -11.84 -19.89 0.74
CA THR A 231 -11.63 -21.34 0.78
C THR A 231 -10.16 -21.71 0.94
N LEU A 232 -9.26 -20.93 0.31
CA LEU A 232 -7.82 -21.12 0.46
C LEU A 232 -7.38 -20.78 1.88
N LEU A 233 -7.79 -19.63 2.42
CA LEU A 233 -7.49 -19.18 3.78
C LEU A 233 -7.97 -20.17 4.85
N ALA A 234 -9.08 -20.89 4.60
CA ALA A 234 -9.57 -21.92 5.51
C ALA A 234 -8.54 -23.05 5.72
N ARG A 235 -7.70 -23.31 4.72
CA ARG A 235 -6.67 -24.38 4.72
C ARG A 235 -5.30 -23.90 5.21
N GLU A 236 -5.07 -22.61 5.27
CA GLU A 236 -3.79 -22.05 5.73
C GLU A 236 -3.68 -22.08 7.26
N LYS A 237 -2.46 -22.35 7.74
CA LYS A 237 -2.10 -22.15 9.15
C LYS A 237 -1.74 -20.67 9.34
N PHE A 238 -2.53 -19.97 10.12
CA PHE A 238 -2.26 -18.59 10.46
C PHE A 238 -1.07 -18.54 11.43
N LYS A 239 -0.14 -17.64 11.15
CA LYS A 239 0.92 -17.31 12.08
C LYS A 239 0.37 -16.30 13.08
N ASP A 240 0.57 -16.58 14.36
CA ASP A 240 0.23 -15.63 15.41
C ASP A 240 1.00 -14.32 15.15
N SER A 241 0.34 -13.20 15.44
CA SER A 241 1.00 -11.89 15.42
C SER A 241 2.14 -11.92 16.45
N LEU A 242 3.30 -11.43 16.06
CA LEU A 242 4.46 -11.25 16.94
C LEU A 242 4.12 -10.48 18.22
#